data_ec3a995ba5f65545af4c516e851ed36a
#
_entry.id   ec3a995ba5f65545af4c516e851ed36a
#
_cell.length_a   1.000
_cell.length_b   1.000
_cell.length_c   1.000
_cell.angle_alpha   90.00
_cell.angle_beta   90.00
_cell.angle_gamma   90.00
#
_symmetry.space_group_name_H-M   'P 1'
#
loop_
_entity.id
_entity.type
_entity.pdbx_description
1 polymer ?
#
loop_
_entity_poly.entity_id
_entity_poly.type
_entity_poly.pdbx_seq_one_letter_code
_entity_poly.pdbx_strand_id
1 'polypeptide(L)'
;SMCEWGHSKPWTWAKETGHMWRTTGDIFNCFDCVDQHPGWAAYGVLQILDMQNGLRQYAGPGHWNDPDMLEVGNGQSVNEDRAHFSMWSMLAAPLILGNDIRSMSQQTKDILMNKEVIAVNQDKLGIQGLKFAAEDGLEFWFKPLADNDWAFCILNRSTTDKQYVIDWQKFNLYDEVSKRFTDFDSKVYTIRNLWTNQNEGDTKKVRPVTIPGHDVVMYRLSVAKKKK
;
A
#
# COMPACT_ATOMS: atom_id res chain seq x y z
N SER A 1 -9.03 8.92 17.74
CA SER A 1 -8.67 9.48 16.43
C SER A 1 -8.65 11.00 16.50
N MET A 2 -7.64 11.61 15.91
CA MET A 2 -7.52 13.07 15.83
C MET A 2 -7.63 13.49 14.37
N CYS A 3 -8.48 14.48 14.09
CA CYS A 3 -8.74 14.96 12.75
C CYS A 3 -8.47 16.47 12.65
N GLU A 4 -7.30 16.83 12.16
CA GLU A 4 -6.91 18.21 11.90
C GLU A 4 -6.20 18.40 10.55
N TRP A 5 -6.34 17.37 9.67
CA TRP A 5 -5.92 17.39 8.28
C TRP A 5 -4.43 17.60 8.04
N GLY A 6 -3.58 17.29 9.02
CA GLY A 6 -2.14 17.46 8.91
C GLY A 6 -1.64 18.90 9.13
N HIS A 7 -2.51 19.86 9.43
CA HIS A 7 -2.15 21.28 9.54
C HIS A 7 -1.04 21.55 10.55
N SER A 8 -1.12 20.95 11.73
CA SER A 8 -0.09 21.11 12.78
C SER A 8 0.96 20.00 12.76
N LYS A 9 1.00 19.18 11.69
CA LYS A 9 1.87 18.00 11.59
C LYS A 9 1.66 17.04 12.77
N PRO A 10 0.43 16.51 12.95
CA PRO A 10 0.06 15.72 14.12
C PRO A 10 0.95 14.50 14.33
N TRP A 11 1.52 13.94 13.28
CA TRP A 11 2.49 12.85 13.38
C TRP A 11 3.70 13.15 14.27
N THR A 12 4.02 14.43 14.52
CA THR A 12 5.17 14.82 15.34
C THR A 12 4.88 14.84 16.84
N TRP A 13 3.61 14.94 17.25
CA TRP A 13 3.23 15.12 18.67
C TRP A 13 2.09 14.22 19.14
N ALA A 14 1.25 13.74 18.23
CA ALA A 14 -0.04 13.15 18.57
C ALA A 14 0.05 11.75 19.21
N LYS A 15 1.19 11.05 19.11
CA LYS A 15 1.38 9.71 19.72
C LYS A 15 1.22 9.71 21.25
N GLU A 16 1.45 10.85 21.90
CA GLU A 16 1.25 11.01 23.34
C GLU A 16 -0.20 11.33 23.73
N THR A 17 -1.07 11.56 22.70
CA THR A 17 -2.45 12.01 22.90
C THR A 17 -3.47 10.99 22.40
N GLY A 18 -3.18 10.27 21.33
CA GLY A 18 -4.12 9.33 20.71
C GLY A 18 -3.45 8.25 19.89
N HIS A 19 -4.26 7.42 19.26
CA HIS A 19 -3.82 6.21 18.58
C HIS A 19 -3.76 6.34 17.06
N MET A 20 -4.42 7.32 16.48
CA MET A 20 -4.35 7.63 15.06
C MET A 20 -4.65 9.09 14.81
N TRP A 21 -4.13 9.61 13.71
CA TRP A 21 -4.27 11.02 13.32
C TRP A 21 -4.35 11.16 11.80
N ARG A 22 -5.31 11.97 11.36
CA ARG A 22 -5.46 12.33 9.94
C ARG A 22 -4.24 13.12 9.48
N THR A 23 -3.66 12.66 8.39
CA THR A 23 -2.44 13.25 7.82
C THR A 23 -2.74 14.26 6.71
N THR A 24 -3.96 14.23 6.16
CA THR A 24 -4.39 15.01 4.99
C THR A 24 -5.81 15.52 5.18
N GLY A 25 -6.24 16.44 4.31
CA GLY A 25 -7.66 16.75 4.11
C GLY A 25 -8.47 15.52 3.69
N ASP A 26 -9.78 15.69 3.54
CA ASP A 26 -10.70 14.58 3.31
C ASP A 26 -10.47 13.89 1.97
N ILE A 27 -10.60 12.56 1.98
CA ILE A 27 -10.69 11.78 0.75
C ILE A 27 -12.08 11.95 0.13
N PHE A 28 -12.18 11.83 -1.19
CA PHE A 28 -13.45 11.69 -1.87
C PHE A 28 -13.33 10.67 -3.00
N ASN A 29 -14.47 10.24 -3.54
CA ASN A 29 -14.54 9.21 -4.57
C ASN A 29 -13.92 9.65 -5.90
N CYS A 30 -12.61 9.70 -5.93
CA CYS A 30 -11.81 9.98 -7.12
C CYS A 30 -10.45 9.29 -6.98
N PHE A 31 -9.92 8.76 -8.08
CA PHE A 31 -8.62 8.12 -8.04
C PHE A 31 -7.47 9.12 -8.14
N ASP A 32 -7.52 10.03 -9.14
CA ASP A 32 -6.45 11.00 -9.43
C ASP A 32 -7.01 12.39 -9.71
N CYS A 33 -7.56 13.05 -8.71
CA CYS A 33 -8.02 14.43 -8.84
C CYS A 33 -8.09 15.15 -7.48
N VAL A 34 -8.31 16.45 -7.53
CA VAL A 34 -8.50 17.32 -6.37
C VAL A 34 -9.80 18.09 -6.55
N ASP A 35 -10.64 18.11 -5.52
CA ASP A 35 -11.85 18.93 -5.46
C ASP A 35 -11.58 20.17 -4.61
N GLN A 36 -11.52 21.33 -5.27
CA GLN A 36 -11.14 22.59 -4.64
C GLN A 36 -12.37 23.36 -4.16
N HIS A 37 -12.33 23.76 -2.89
CA HIS A 37 -13.34 24.59 -2.26
C HIS A 37 -12.69 25.86 -1.65
N PRO A 38 -13.45 26.96 -1.43
CA PRO A 38 -12.92 28.09 -0.72
C PRO A 38 -12.41 27.74 0.69
N GLY A 39 -11.09 27.80 0.86
CA GLY A 39 -10.44 27.54 2.15
C GLY A 39 -10.10 26.08 2.47
N TRP A 40 -10.48 25.12 1.65
CA TRP A 40 -10.14 23.70 1.84
C TRP A 40 -10.17 22.94 0.51
N ALA A 41 -9.67 21.69 0.51
CA ALA A 41 -9.77 20.80 -0.63
C ALA A 41 -9.99 19.36 -0.18
N ALA A 42 -10.73 18.58 -0.98
CA ALA A 42 -10.78 17.14 -0.89
C ALA A 42 -9.86 16.51 -1.95
N TYR A 43 -9.36 15.33 -1.67
CA TYR A 43 -8.28 14.70 -2.45
C TYR A 43 -8.65 13.31 -2.89
N GLY A 44 -8.22 12.95 -4.10
CA GLY A 44 -8.29 11.59 -4.60
C GLY A 44 -7.23 10.68 -3.97
N VAL A 45 -7.35 9.39 -4.26
CA VAL A 45 -6.50 8.33 -3.70
C VAL A 45 -5.01 8.60 -3.93
N LEU A 46 -4.61 8.99 -5.15
CA LEU A 46 -3.20 9.19 -5.49
C LEU A 46 -2.60 10.42 -4.83
N GLN A 47 -3.37 11.52 -4.69
CA GLN A 47 -2.91 12.71 -4.00
C GLN A 47 -2.66 12.42 -2.51
N ILE A 48 -3.59 11.72 -1.87
CA ILE A 48 -3.43 11.31 -0.46
C ILE A 48 -2.24 10.37 -0.30
N LEU A 49 -2.08 9.40 -1.21
CA LEU A 49 -0.93 8.50 -1.20
C LEU A 49 0.40 9.25 -1.29
N ASP A 50 0.49 10.25 -2.17
CA ASP A 50 1.70 11.08 -2.31
C ASP A 50 2.01 11.87 -1.04
N MET A 51 0.99 12.36 -0.35
CA MET A 51 1.15 13.09 0.93
C MET A 51 1.63 12.18 2.08
N GLN A 52 1.55 10.84 1.95
CA GLN A 52 2.11 9.93 2.96
C GLN A 52 3.63 9.76 2.87
N ASN A 53 4.26 10.25 1.80
CA ASN A 53 5.71 10.16 1.66
C ASN A 53 6.42 10.92 2.77
N GLY A 54 7.40 10.27 3.42
CA GLY A 54 8.16 10.86 4.51
C GLY A 54 7.48 10.80 5.89
N LEU A 55 6.31 10.14 6.03
CA LEU A 55 5.60 10.04 7.31
C LEU A 55 5.80 8.69 8.03
N ARG A 56 6.37 7.68 7.37
CA ARG A 56 6.43 6.31 7.88
C ARG A 56 7.14 6.13 9.23
N GLN A 57 8.12 6.98 9.54
CA GLN A 57 8.88 6.91 10.79
C GLN A 57 8.09 7.36 12.01
N TYR A 58 6.95 7.99 11.82
CA TYR A 58 6.11 8.50 12.90
C TYR A 58 5.01 7.52 13.33
N ALA A 59 4.69 6.55 12.48
CA ALA A 59 3.68 5.53 12.75
C ALA A 59 4.30 4.20 13.19
N GLY A 60 3.54 3.43 13.93
CA GLY A 60 3.94 2.09 14.39
C GLY A 60 2.88 1.48 15.30
N PRO A 61 3.15 0.32 15.91
CA PRO A 61 2.18 -0.35 16.77
C PRO A 61 1.63 0.56 17.87
N GLY A 62 0.31 0.70 17.88
CA GLY A 62 -0.43 1.53 18.83
C GLY A 62 -0.63 3.00 18.42
N HIS A 63 -0.02 3.45 17.31
CA HIS A 63 -0.19 4.81 16.81
C HIS A 63 0.03 4.87 15.28
N TRP A 64 -0.95 5.40 14.54
CA TRP A 64 -1.04 5.23 13.10
C TRP A 64 -1.23 6.54 12.36
N ASN A 65 -0.54 6.70 11.23
CA ASN A 65 -0.92 7.67 10.21
C ASN A 65 -2.24 7.25 9.59
N ASP A 66 -3.20 8.17 9.56
CA ASP A 66 -4.52 7.95 9.00
C ASP A 66 -4.67 8.78 7.71
N PRO A 67 -4.58 8.13 6.53
CA PRO A 67 -4.78 8.80 5.24
C PRO A 67 -6.24 8.97 4.88
N ASP A 68 -7.16 8.74 5.80
CA ASP A 68 -8.61 8.70 5.67
C ASP A 68 -9.20 7.31 5.32
N MET A 69 -10.51 7.23 5.33
CA MET A 69 -11.30 6.02 5.07
C MET A 69 -11.07 5.46 3.67
N LEU A 70 -11.64 4.29 3.43
CA LEU A 70 -11.64 3.64 2.12
C LEU A 70 -12.85 4.10 1.30
N GLU A 71 -12.61 4.57 0.08
CA GLU A 71 -13.63 4.86 -0.94
C GLU A 71 -13.97 3.63 -1.81
N VAL A 72 -13.47 2.46 -1.46
CA VAL A 72 -13.67 1.19 -2.18
C VAL A 72 -15.15 0.86 -2.27
N GLY A 73 -15.65 0.73 -3.50
CA GLY A 73 -17.06 0.44 -3.77
C GLY A 73 -17.97 1.67 -3.84
N ASN A 74 -17.43 2.88 -3.79
CA ASN A 74 -18.18 4.13 -3.92
C ASN A 74 -18.27 4.65 -5.36
N GLY A 75 -17.87 3.87 -6.36
CA GLY A 75 -18.04 4.20 -7.78
C GLY A 75 -16.75 4.33 -8.57
N GLN A 76 -15.59 4.11 -7.98
CA GLN A 76 -14.34 3.92 -8.69
C GLN A 76 -14.39 2.60 -9.49
N SER A 77 -13.51 2.45 -10.50
CA SER A 77 -13.37 1.19 -11.19
C SER A 77 -12.82 0.09 -10.26
N VAL A 78 -13.02 -1.17 -10.62
CA VAL A 78 -12.50 -2.32 -9.84
C VAL A 78 -10.97 -2.27 -9.72
N ASN A 79 -10.27 -1.75 -10.73
CA ASN A 79 -8.82 -1.57 -10.70
C ASN A 79 -8.42 -0.51 -9.67
N GLU A 80 -9.09 0.63 -9.68
CA GLU A 80 -8.85 1.73 -8.73
C GLU A 80 -9.18 1.32 -7.30
N ASP A 81 -10.29 0.63 -7.08
CA ASP A 81 -10.67 0.04 -5.80
C ASP A 81 -9.59 -0.91 -5.27
N ARG A 82 -9.06 -1.78 -6.16
CA ARG A 82 -8.00 -2.73 -5.81
C ARG A 82 -6.68 -2.02 -5.50
N ALA A 83 -6.31 -1.02 -6.30
CA ALA A 83 -5.14 -0.18 -6.06
C ALA A 83 -5.25 0.56 -4.72
N HIS A 84 -6.39 1.21 -4.47
CA HIS A 84 -6.66 1.91 -3.22
C HIS A 84 -6.48 0.98 -1.99
N PHE A 85 -7.16 -0.16 -1.98
CA PHE A 85 -7.09 -1.11 -0.88
C PHE A 85 -5.68 -1.67 -0.67
N SER A 86 -4.96 -1.95 -1.77
CA SER A 86 -3.57 -2.41 -1.72
C SER A 86 -2.65 -1.36 -1.10
N MET A 87 -2.77 -0.10 -1.53
CA MET A 87 -1.90 0.96 -1.06
C MET A 87 -2.18 1.31 0.41
N TRP A 88 -3.44 1.38 0.87
CA TRP A 88 -3.75 1.52 2.30
C TRP A 88 -3.20 0.36 3.12
N SER A 89 -3.20 -0.85 2.56
CA SER A 89 -2.58 -2.01 3.22
C SER A 89 -1.04 -1.90 3.27
N MET A 90 -0.41 -1.41 2.22
CA MET A 90 1.02 -1.08 2.23
C MET A 90 1.35 -0.01 3.27
N LEU A 91 0.51 1.01 3.41
CA LEU A 91 0.69 2.10 4.37
C LEU A 91 0.47 1.68 5.83
N ALA A 92 -0.02 0.47 6.13
CA ALA A 92 -0.51 0.09 7.46
C ALA A 92 -1.58 1.07 7.99
N ALA A 93 -2.37 1.63 7.08
CA ALA A 93 -3.41 2.59 7.40
C ALA A 93 -4.60 1.93 8.10
N PRO A 94 -5.38 2.67 8.91
CA PRO A 94 -6.67 2.19 9.36
C PRO A 94 -7.57 1.84 8.18
N LEU A 95 -8.07 0.59 8.12
CA LEU A 95 -8.97 0.14 7.04
C LEU A 95 -10.43 0.41 7.44
N ILE A 96 -10.83 1.67 7.43
CA ILE A 96 -12.19 2.10 7.79
C ILE A 96 -13.02 2.18 6.51
N LEU A 97 -14.13 1.44 6.44
CA LEU A 97 -15.00 1.40 5.27
C LEU A 97 -15.84 2.67 5.17
N GLY A 98 -15.80 3.34 4.01
CA GLY A 98 -16.61 4.52 3.70
C GLY A 98 -17.86 4.23 2.88
N ASN A 99 -18.08 2.97 2.45
CA ASN A 99 -19.19 2.56 1.61
C ASN A 99 -20.39 2.00 2.40
N ASP A 100 -21.55 1.89 1.75
CA ASP A 100 -22.72 1.22 2.31
C ASP A 100 -22.56 -0.30 2.32
N ILE A 101 -22.30 -0.86 3.50
CA ILE A 101 -22.06 -2.29 3.70
C ILE A 101 -23.29 -3.16 3.45
N ARG A 102 -24.51 -2.60 3.38
CA ARG A 102 -25.77 -3.33 3.18
C ARG A 102 -25.95 -3.80 1.73
N SER A 103 -25.34 -3.08 0.79
CA SER A 103 -25.55 -3.28 -0.66
C SER A 103 -24.27 -3.39 -1.48
N MET A 104 -23.18 -3.93 -0.89
CA MET A 104 -21.92 -4.14 -1.61
C MET A 104 -22.06 -5.13 -2.77
N SER A 105 -21.43 -4.80 -3.92
CA SER A 105 -21.23 -5.75 -4.99
C SER A 105 -20.35 -6.94 -4.56
N GLN A 106 -20.40 -8.04 -5.28
CA GLN A 106 -19.50 -9.17 -4.99
C GLN A 106 -18.04 -8.76 -5.20
N GLN A 107 -17.74 -7.97 -6.23
CA GLN A 107 -16.38 -7.45 -6.51
C GLN A 107 -15.86 -6.60 -5.34
N THR A 108 -16.66 -5.68 -4.81
CA THR A 108 -16.31 -4.89 -3.62
C THR A 108 -16.01 -5.79 -2.41
N LYS A 109 -16.86 -6.80 -2.18
CA LYS A 109 -16.64 -7.78 -1.10
C LYS A 109 -15.33 -8.56 -1.28
N ASP A 110 -15.04 -9.01 -2.50
CA ASP A 110 -13.83 -9.78 -2.80
C ASP A 110 -12.56 -8.95 -2.54
N ILE A 111 -12.61 -7.64 -2.80
CA ILE A 111 -11.52 -6.72 -2.48
C ILE A 111 -11.40 -6.54 -0.96
N LEU A 112 -12.46 -6.09 -0.31
CA LEU A 112 -12.44 -5.73 1.11
C LEU A 112 -12.23 -6.92 2.05
N MET A 113 -12.52 -8.15 1.60
CA MET A 113 -12.36 -9.38 2.38
C MET A 113 -11.12 -10.20 1.97
N ASN A 114 -10.23 -9.67 1.13
CA ASN A 114 -9.01 -10.37 0.75
C ASN A 114 -8.06 -10.51 1.96
N LYS A 115 -8.06 -11.70 2.54
CA LYS A 115 -7.32 -12.01 3.76
C LYS A 115 -5.80 -11.86 3.61
N GLU A 116 -5.25 -12.10 2.42
CA GLU A 116 -3.81 -12.02 2.18
C GLU A 116 -3.35 -10.56 2.11
N VAL A 117 -4.14 -9.67 1.50
CA VAL A 117 -3.87 -8.23 1.48
C VAL A 117 -4.09 -7.63 2.87
N ILE A 118 -5.17 -8.01 3.57
CA ILE A 118 -5.41 -7.61 4.97
C ILE A 118 -4.25 -8.03 5.87
N ALA A 119 -3.68 -9.24 5.67
CA ALA A 119 -2.55 -9.70 6.46
C ALA A 119 -1.28 -8.84 6.26
N VAL A 120 -1.12 -8.17 5.12
CA VAL A 120 -0.06 -7.18 4.92
C VAL A 120 -0.33 -5.92 5.75
N ASN A 121 -1.58 -5.45 5.79
CA ASN A 121 -1.98 -4.32 6.64
C ASN A 121 -1.76 -4.63 8.12
N GLN A 122 -2.22 -5.79 8.57
CA GLN A 122 -2.24 -6.24 9.96
C GLN A 122 -0.93 -6.89 10.43
N ASP A 123 0.16 -6.75 9.66
CA ASP A 123 1.44 -7.33 10.04
C ASP A 123 1.94 -6.77 11.38
N LYS A 124 2.40 -7.66 12.26
CA LYS A 124 2.78 -7.33 13.66
C LYS A 124 3.93 -6.32 13.79
N LEU A 125 4.74 -6.10 12.75
CA LEU A 125 5.74 -5.03 12.76
C LEU A 125 5.09 -3.65 12.73
N GLY A 126 3.90 -3.51 12.16
CA GLY A 126 3.17 -2.25 12.04
C GLY A 126 3.92 -1.16 11.28
N ILE A 127 4.91 -1.53 10.46
CA ILE A 127 5.73 -0.57 9.72
C ILE A 127 5.04 -0.20 8.42
N GLN A 128 4.85 1.09 8.18
CA GLN A 128 4.36 1.62 6.92
C GLN A 128 5.34 1.33 5.78
N GLY A 129 4.82 0.95 4.61
CA GLY A 129 5.61 0.75 3.40
C GLY A 129 6.29 2.02 2.91
N LEU A 130 7.26 1.85 2.03
CA LEU A 130 7.98 2.95 1.40
C LEU A 130 7.92 2.83 -0.13
N LYS A 131 7.85 3.98 -0.79
CA LYS A 131 8.08 4.08 -2.23
C LYS A 131 9.58 3.98 -2.48
N PHE A 132 9.99 2.90 -3.14
CA PHE A 132 11.40 2.62 -3.48
C PHE A 132 11.84 3.41 -4.71
N ALA A 133 11.02 3.39 -5.75
CA ALA A 133 11.33 4.04 -7.02
C ALA A 133 10.02 4.34 -7.79
N ALA A 134 10.15 5.20 -8.80
CA ALA A 134 9.10 5.44 -9.78
C ALA A 134 9.73 5.61 -11.16
N GLU A 135 9.16 4.97 -12.18
CA GLU A 135 9.57 5.11 -13.58
C GLU A 135 8.39 4.86 -14.52
N ASP A 136 8.26 5.62 -15.57
CA ASP A 136 7.26 5.47 -16.63
C ASP A 136 5.81 5.26 -16.13
N GLY A 137 5.40 5.99 -15.08
CA GLY A 137 4.08 5.90 -14.48
C GLY A 137 3.87 4.70 -13.56
N LEU A 138 4.90 3.87 -13.36
CA LEU A 138 4.92 2.81 -12.36
C LEU A 138 5.59 3.29 -11.08
N GLU A 139 5.05 2.89 -9.94
CA GLU A 139 5.68 3.07 -8.63
C GLU A 139 5.95 1.71 -7.98
N PHE A 140 7.16 1.56 -7.42
CA PHE A 140 7.61 0.34 -6.76
C PHE A 140 7.65 0.56 -5.25
N TRP A 141 6.91 -0.25 -4.53
CA TRP A 141 6.74 -0.12 -3.10
C TRP A 141 7.20 -1.36 -2.37
N PHE A 142 7.85 -1.17 -1.23
CA PHE A 142 8.23 -2.23 -0.30
C PHE A 142 7.67 -1.98 1.09
N LYS A 143 7.31 -3.07 1.78
CA LYS A 143 6.96 -3.04 3.20
C LYS A 143 7.61 -4.22 3.90
N PRO A 144 8.42 -3.98 4.93
CA PRO A 144 8.95 -5.06 5.74
C PRO A 144 7.80 -5.73 6.52
N LEU A 145 7.77 -7.05 6.49
CA LEU A 145 6.82 -7.88 7.22
C LEU A 145 7.55 -8.72 8.25
N ALA A 146 6.81 -9.24 9.22
CA ALA A 146 7.33 -10.20 10.17
C ALA A 146 7.99 -11.40 9.48
N ASP A 147 8.73 -12.20 10.26
CA ASP A 147 9.36 -13.44 9.82
C ASP A 147 10.36 -13.28 8.65
N ASN A 148 10.93 -12.08 8.50
CA ASN A 148 11.83 -11.67 7.42
C ASN A 148 11.20 -11.65 6.03
N ASP A 149 9.88 -11.62 5.96
CA ASP A 149 9.16 -11.43 4.71
C ASP A 149 9.11 -9.96 4.29
N TRP A 150 8.71 -9.74 3.05
CA TRP A 150 8.45 -8.42 2.47
C TRP A 150 7.13 -8.44 1.70
N ALA A 151 6.38 -7.36 1.74
CA ALA A 151 5.41 -7.07 0.69
C ALA A 151 6.08 -6.21 -0.38
N PHE A 152 5.83 -6.54 -1.63
CA PHE A 152 6.25 -5.80 -2.81
C PHE A 152 5.02 -5.46 -3.65
N CYS A 153 4.86 -4.20 -4.01
CA CYS A 153 3.72 -3.73 -4.79
C CYS A 153 4.21 -2.83 -5.92
N ILE A 154 3.69 -3.06 -7.13
CA ILE A 154 3.86 -2.15 -8.27
C ILE A 154 2.50 -1.50 -8.52
N LEU A 155 2.42 -0.19 -8.40
CA LEU A 155 1.26 0.62 -8.72
C LEU A 155 1.42 1.22 -10.12
N ASN A 156 0.45 1.02 -10.99
CA ASN A 156 0.36 1.70 -12.27
C ASN A 156 -0.54 2.94 -12.14
N ARG A 157 0.07 4.12 -12.19
CA ARG A 157 -0.66 5.40 -12.12
C ARG A 157 -1.25 5.84 -13.46
N SER A 158 -0.87 5.17 -14.57
CA SER A 158 -1.40 5.51 -15.88
C SER A 158 -2.75 4.82 -16.14
N THR A 159 -3.51 5.37 -17.08
CA THR A 159 -4.81 4.79 -17.50
C THR A 159 -4.67 3.55 -18.37
N THR A 160 -3.47 3.26 -18.87
CA THR A 160 -3.20 2.16 -19.80
C THR A 160 -2.38 1.06 -19.12
N ASP A 161 -2.56 -0.17 -19.58
CA ASP A 161 -1.77 -1.30 -19.12
C ASP A 161 -0.28 -1.09 -19.39
N LYS A 162 0.55 -1.46 -18.44
CA LYS A 162 2.01 -1.44 -18.55
C LYS A 162 2.55 -2.86 -18.51
N GLN A 163 3.49 -3.12 -19.44
CA GLN A 163 4.32 -4.32 -19.41
C GLN A 163 5.63 -3.99 -18.70
N TYR A 164 5.99 -4.78 -17.71
CA TYR A 164 7.24 -4.61 -16.98
C TYR A 164 7.94 -5.95 -16.77
N VAL A 165 9.26 -5.93 -16.74
CA VAL A 165 10.07 -7.11 -16.40
C VAL A 165 10.76 -6.85 -15.07
N ILE A 166 10.28 -7.49 -14.02
CA ILE A 166 10.87 -7.38 -12.69
C ILE A 166 12.21 -8.12 -12.71
N ASP A 167 13.29 -7.34 -12.63
CA ASP A 167 14.64 -7.83 -12.38
C ASP A 167 14.95 -7.60 -10.89
N TRP A 168 14.82 -8.64 -10.09
CA TRP A 168 14.87 -8.55 -8.63
C TRP A 168 16.18 -7.96 -8.11
N GLN A 169 17.30 -8.16 -8.80
CA GLN A 169 18.60 -7.61 -8.40
C GLN A 169 18.64 -6.08 -8.41
N LYS A 170 17.75 -5.44 -9.17
CA LYS A 170 17.61 -3.97 -9.17
C LYS A 170 16.88 -3.41 -7.95
N PHE A 171 16.29 -4.28 -7.12
CA PHE A 171 15.47 -3.93 -5.99
C PHE A 171 16.13 -4.17 -4.64
N ASN A 172 17.46 -4.24 -4.60
CA ASN A 172 18.19 -4.28 -3.33
C ASN A 172 17.96 -2.98 -2.55
N LEU A 173 17.42 -3.11 -1.35
CA LEU A 173 16.94 -2.02 -0.50
C LEU A 173 17.39 -2.25 0.94
N TYR A 174 17.98 -1.24 1.57
CA TYR A 174 18.11 -1.16 3.02
C TYR A 174 16.97 -0.33 3.58
N ASP A 175 16.19 -0.91 4.48
CA ASP A 175 15.07 -0.23 5.16
C ASP A 175 15.50 0.30 6.52
N GLU A 176 15.59 1.63 6.64
CA GLU A 176 16.06 2.33 7.82
C GLU A 176 15.17 2.13 9.05
N VAL A 177 13.87 1.88 8.87
CA VAL A 177 12.94 1.72 10.00
C VAL A 177 13.05 0.32 10.60
N SER A 178 13.01 -0.73 9.77
CA SER A 178 13.17 -2.11 10.24
C SER A 178 14.63 -2.54 10.42
N LYS A 179 15.60 -1.73 9.96
CA LYS A 179 17.04 -2.06 9.90
C LYS A 179 17.31 -3.36 9.13
N ARG A 180 16.54 -3.58 8.07
CA ARG A 180 16.61 -4.81 7.27
C ARG A 180 16.98 -4.51 5.82
N PHE A 181 17.55 -5.50 5.17
CA PHE A 181 17.98 -5.47 3.78
C PHE A 181 17.25 -6.55 2.98
N THR A 182 16.72 -6.21 1.79
CA THR A 182 16.06 -7.18 0.90
C THR A 182 17.02 -8.23 0.38
N ASP A 183 18.22 -7.84 -0.07
CA ASP A 183 19.35 -8.71 -0.44
C ASP A 183 18.98 -9.80 -1.47
N PHE A 184 18.51 -9.39 -2.63
CA PHE A 184 18.18 -10.31 -3.73
C PHE A 184 19.40 -10.97 -4.37
N ASP A 185 20.62 -10.49 -4.09
CA ASP A 185 21.85 -11.09 -4.58
C ASP A 185 22.21 -12.39 -3.85
N SER A 186 21.95 -12.43 -2.52
CA SER A 186 22.31 -13.59 -1.71
C SER A 186 21.11 -14.41 -1.23
N LYS A 187 19.89 -13.85 -1.27
CA LYS A 187 18.67 -14.49 -0.80
C LYS A 187 17.70 -14.75 -1.94
N VAL A 188 17.06 -15.89 -1.86
CA VAL A 188 15.96 -16.26 -2.74
C VAL A 188 14.66 -16.21 -1.95
N TYR A 189 13.69 -15.49 -2.50
CA TYR A 189 12.35 -15.41 -1.93
C TYR A 189 11.37 -16.19 -2.82
N THR A 190 10.43 -16.89 -2.19
CA THR A 190 9.24 -17.40 -2.87
C THR A 190 8.28 -16.23 -3.10
N ILE A 191 7.57 -16.24 -4.23
CA ILE A 191 6.66 -15.19 -4.66
C ILE A 191 5.23 -15.69 -4.52
N ARG A 192 4.45 -15.04 -3.67
CA ARG A 192 3.01 -15.24 -3.51
C ARG A 192 2.25 -14.03 -4.04
N ASN A 193 1.45 -14.20 -5.08
CA ASN A 193 0.55 -13.16 -5.57
C ASN A 193 -0.67 -13.07 -4.65
N LEU A 194 -0.88 -11.91 -4.04
CA LEU A 194 -1.91 -11.72 -3.00
C LEU A 194 -3.31 -11.48 -3.56
N TRP A 195 -3.41 -11.14 -4.85
CA TRP A 195 -4.70 -10.96 -5.51
C TRP A 195 -5.21 -12.24 -6.17
N THR A 196 -4.32 -13.03 -6.75
CA THR A 196 -4.69 -14.30 -7.38
C THR A 196 -4.63 -15.49 -6.44
N ASN A 197 -4.03 -15.31 -5.25
CA ASN A 197 -3.76 -16.36 -4.28
C ASN A 197 -2.91 -17.52 -4.88
N GLN A 198 -1.97 -17.18 -5.80
CA GLN A 198 -1.13 -18.15 -6.48
C GLN A 198 0.34 -18.01 -6.04
N ASN A 199 1.02 -19.15 -5.90
CA ASN A 199 2.47 -19.16 -5.79
C ASN A 199 3.06 -19.07 -7.20
N GLU A 200 3.90 -18.07 -7.42
CA GLU A 200 4.39 -17.70 -8.75
C GLU A 200 5.90 -17.93 -8.90
N GLY A 201 6.44 -18.92 -8.21
CA GLY A 201 7.85 -19.28 -8.26
C GLY A 201 8.71 -18.53 -7.24
N ASP A 202 9.89 -18.10 -7.66
CA ASP A 202 10.88 -17.45 -6.80
C ASP A 202 11.64 -16.32 -7.51
N THR A 203 12.45 -15.59 -6.76
CA THR A 203 13.19 -14.41 -7.22
C THR A 203 14.50 -14.72 -7.95
N LYS A 204 14.79 -15.98 -8.28
CA LYS A 204 16.00 -16.34 -9.06
C LYS A 204 15.95 -15.89 -10.50
N LYS A 205 14.78 -15.71 -11.06
CA LYS A 205 14.57 -15.32 -12.45
C LYS A 205 13.84 -14.01 -12.53
N VAL A 206 14.14 -13.26 -13.57
CA VAL A 206 13.36 -12.09 -13.97
C VAL A 206 11.90 -12.50 -14.22
N ARG A 207 10.97 -11.58 -13.93
CA ARG A 207 9.56 -11.86 -14.02
C ARG A 207 8.84 -10.86 -14.91
N PRO A 208 8.35 -11.25 -16.09
CA PRO A 208 7.45 -10.42 -16.87
C PRO A 208 6.08 -10.32 -16.17
N VAL A 209 5.53 -9.12 -16.09
CA VAL A 209 4.21 -8.83 -15.51
C VAL A 209 3.48 -7.81 -16.35
N THR A 210 2.15 -7.90 -16.37
CA THR A 210 1.27 -6.86 -16.86
C THR A 210 0.60 -6.21 -15.67
N ILE A 211 0.71 -4.88 -15.56
CA ILE A 211 0.03 -4.10 -14.54
C ILE A 211 -1.07 -3.31 -15.24
N PRO A 212 -2.35 -3.63 -15.05
CA PRO A 212 -3.45 -2.90 -15.68
C PRO A 212 -3.45 -1.43 -15.32
N GLY A 213 -4.06 -0.60 -16.15
CA GLY A 213 -4.21 0.83 -15.87
C GLY A 213 -4.93 1.07 -14.55
N HIS A 214 -4.43 2.02 -13.74
CA HIS A 214 -4.91 2.37 -12.40
C HIS A 214 -5.00 1.18 -11.43
N ASP A 215 -4.11 0.19 -11.58
CA ASP A 215 -4.14 -1.04 -10.79
C ASP A 215 -2.78 -1.36 -10.17
N VAL A 216 -2.70 -2.49 -9.49
CA VAL A 216 -1.50 -3.01 -8.86
C VAL A 216 -1.23 -4.47 -9.21
N VAL A 217 0.03 -4.86 -9.09
CA VAL A 217 0.41 -6.23 -8.72
C VAL A 217 1.01 -6.21 -7.32
N MET A 218 0.62 -7.16 -6.48
CA MET A 218 1.06 -7.18 -5.09
C MET A 218 1.50 -8.59 -4.69
N TYR A 219 2.71 -8.68 -4.17
CA TYR A 219 3.35 -9.93 -3.80
C TYR A 219 3.78 -9.94 -2.33
N ARG A 220 3.69 -11.11 -1.70
CA ARG A 220 4.46 -11.44 -0.51
C ARG A 220 5.70 -12.21 -0.93
N LEU A 221 6.85 -11.74 -0.48
CA LEU A 221 8.15 -12.33 -0.70
C LEU A 221 8.61 -12.98 0.62
N SER A 222 8.71 -14.30 0.64
CA SER A 222 9.11 -15.05 1.82
C SER A 222 10.43 -15.76 1.58
N VAL A 223 11.36 -15.72 2.54
CA VAL A 223 12.64 -16.40 2.40
C VAL A 223 12.41 -17.89 2.18
N ALA A 224 12.92 -18.42 1.09
CA ALA A 224 12.79 -19.84 0.77
C ALA A 224 13.42 -20.68 1.89
N LYS A 225 12.60 -21.49 2.58
CA LYS A 225 13.12 -22.42 3.60
C LYS A 225 14.00 -23.45 2.90
N LYS A 226 15.25 -23.59 3.34
CA LYS A 226 16.08 -24.70 2.89
C LYS A 226 15.32 -25.99 3.22
N LYS A 227 15.02 -26.79 2.21
CA LYS A 227 14.54 -28.16 2.48
C LYS A 227 15.62 -28.85 3.28
N LYS A 228 15.25 -29.27 4.51
CA LYS A 228 16.09 -30.15 5.31
C LYS A 228 16.22 -31.51 4.66
#